data_7ce399b6e2928573ac5e90d9b351efe0
#
_entry.id   7ce399b6e2928573ac5e90d9b351efe0
#
_cell.length_a   1.000
_cell.length_b   1.000
_cell.length_c   1.000
_cell.angle_alpha   90.00
_cell.angle_beta   90.00
_cell.angle_gamma   90.00
#
_symmetry.space_group_name_H-M   'P 1'
#
loop_
_entity.id
_entity.type
_entity.pdbx_description
1 polymer ?
#
loop_
_entity_poly.entity_id
_entity_poly.type
_entity_poly.pdbx_seq_one_letter_code
_entity_poly.pdbx_strand_id
1 'polypeptide(L)'
;SCDLLDTDIPGMHYQGDVRDLIFASEANWDMVIAFPPCTHLAVSGARYFAYKMELQQSSIDLFMMIANMDCPEIAIENPVGIMSTKWRKPDQIIQPWQFGHPESKKTCLWLKGLPLLKPTNILPFPECGYWNNQTPSGQNKLPPSPQRAMLRGITYQGIADAMADQWG
;
A
#
# COMPACT_ATOMS: atom_id res chain seq x y z
N SER A 1 -12.75 4.24 8.25
CA SER A 1 -11.60 3.32 8.08
C SER A 1 -11.85 1.99 8.76
N CYS A 2 -11.04 0.97 8.42
CA CYS A 2 -11.07 -0.36 9.04
C CYS A 2 -9.63 -0.86 9.23
N ASP A 3 -9.30 -1.33 10.42
CA ASP A 3 -8.03 -1.99 10.75
C ASP A 3 -8.21 -2.91 11.96
N LEU A 4 -7.32 -3.88 12.14
CA LEU A 4 -7.25 -4.71 13.36
C LEU A 4 -6.78 -3.90 14.57
N LEU A 5 -6.03 -2.83 14.33
CA LEU A 5 -5.56 -1.89 15.35
C LEU A 5 -6.53 -0.73 15.50
N ASP A 6 -6.51 -0.11 16.68
CA ASP A 6 -7.20 1.16 16.91
C ASP A 6 -6.58 2.31 16.10
N THR A 7 -7.34 3.39 15.90
CA THR A 7 -6.89 4.56 15.15
C THR A 7 -6.50 5.71 16.08
N ASP A 8 -5.38 6.37 15.75
CA ASP A 8 -4.96 7.61 16.43
C ASP A 8 -5.68 8.85 15.86
N ILE A 9 -6.44 8.71 14.76
CA ILE A 9 -7.08 9.82 14.06
C ILE A 9 -8.58 9.78 14.31
N PRO A 10 -9.21 10.90 14.77
CA PRO A 10 -10.65 10.96 14.95
C PRO A 10 -11.41 10.67 13.65
N GLY A 11 -12.52 9.93 13.75
CA GLY A 11 -13.36 9.59 12.61
C GLY A 11 -14.09 8.26 12.79
N MET A 12 -14.87 7.87 11.79
CA MET A 12 -15.51 6.55 11.77
C MET A 12 -14.44 5.47 11.55
N HIS A 13 -14.29 4.60 12.53
CA HIS A 13 -13.34 3.50 12.50
C HIS A 13 -14.00 2.19 12.95
N TYR A 14 -13.83 1.15 12.17
CA TYR A 14 -14.17 -0.22 12.55
C TYR A 14 -12.89 -0.95 12.94
N GLN A 15 -12.73 -1.25 14.23
CA GLN A 15 -11.63 -2.05 14.71
C GLN A 15 -11.99 -3.53 14.58
N GLY A 16 -11.48 -4.19 13.55
CA GLY A 16 -11.79 -5.59 13.26
C GLY A 16 -11.24 -6.07 11.94
N ASP A 17 -11.57 -7.31 11.59
CA ASP A 17 -11.16 -7.87 10.30
C ASP A 17 -11.99 -7.25 9.17
N VAL A 18 -11.31 -6.76 8.15
CA VAL A 18 -11.96 -6.18 6.96
C VAL A 18 -12.90 -7.18 6.26
N ARG A 19 -12.68 -8.48 6.44
CA ARG A 19 -13.58 -9.52 5.91
C ARG A 19 -14.99 -9.39 6.47
N ASP A 20 -15.13 -8.98 7.72
CA ASP A 20 -16.44 -8.76 8.35
C ASP A 20 -17.23 -7.69 7.62
N LEU A 21 -16.55 -6.61 7.17
CA LEU A 21 -17.17 -5.55 6.39
C LEU A 21 -17.45 -5.96 4.93
N ILE A 22 -16.55 -6.73 4.32
CA ILE A 22 -16.72 -7.21 2.93
C ILE A 22 -17.91 -8.18 2.84
N PHE A 23 -18.11 -9.03 3.86
CA PHE A 23 -19.20 -9.98 3.91
C PHE A 23 -20.50 -9.44 4.51
N ALA A 24 -20.46 -8.26 5.15
CA ALA A 24 -21.67 -7.57 5.58
C ALA A 24 -22.43 -7.10 4.33
N SER A 25 -23.40 -7.88 3.92
CA SER A 25 -24.09 -7.81 2.61
C SER A 25 -24.86 -6.52 2.31
N GLU A 26 -24.89 -5.55 3.23
CA GLU A 26 -25.65 -4.31 3.11
C GLU A 26 -24.78 -3.07 2.83
N ALA A 27 -23.45 -3.20 2.89
CA ALA A 27 -22.56 -2.07 2.66
C ALA A 27 -22.30 -1.87 1.16
N ASN A 28 -23.01 -0.93 0.57
CA ASN A 28 -22.67 -0.40 -0.75
C ASN A 28 -21.57 0.65 -0.60
N TRP A 29 -20.37 0.31 -1.04
CA TRP A 29 -19.23 1.22 -1.05
C TRP A 29 -19.13 1.91 -2.40
N ASP A 30 -19.04 3.23 -2.40
CA ASP A 30 -18.78 4.02 -3.62
C ASP A 30 -17.31 3.90 -4.02
N MET A 31 -16.41 3.88 -3.02
CA MET A 31 -14.97 3.75 -3.23
C MET A 31 -14.31 2.93 -2.10
N VAL A 32 -13.30 2.15 -2.47
CA VAL A 32 -12.42 1.44 -1.52
C VAL A 32 -10.96 1.79 -1.82
N ILE A 33 -10.24 2.31 -0.82
CA ILE A 33 -8.77 2.45 -0.85
C ILE A 33 -8.22 1.47 0.19
N ALA A 34 -7.41 0.51 -0.26
CA ALA A 34 -6.95 -0.58 0.58
C ALA A 34 -5.43 -0.73 0.60
N PHE A 35 -4.89 -1.02 1.79
CA PHE A 35 -3.48 -1.23 2.08
C PHE A 35 -3.26 -2.62 2.69
N PRO A 36 -3.55 -3.72 1.96
CA PRO A 36 -3.46 -5.05 2.55
C PRO A 36 -2.04 -5.40 2.97
N PRO A 37 -1.86 -6.24 4.04
CA PRO A 37 -0.55 -6.59 4.56
C PRO A 37 0.39 -7.13 3.47
N CYS A 38 1.55 -6.49 3.30
CA CYS A 38 2.53 -6.84 2.27
C CYS A 38 3.61 -7.83 2.73
N THR A 39 3.62 -8.25 4.01
CA THR A 39 4.70 -9.04 4.64
C THR A 39 5.02 -10.33 3.87
N HIS A 40 4.01 -10.97 3.29
CA HIS A 40 4.15 -12.22 2.54
C HIS A 40 4.07 -12.04 1.01
N LEU A 41 3.88 -10.79 0.55
CA LEU A 41 3.72 -10.46 -0.87
C LEU A 41 4.93 -9.73 -1.46
N ALA A 42 5.62 -8.91 -0.64
CA ALA A 42 6.72 -8.06 -1.09
C ALA A 42 7.98 -8.86 -1.45
N VAL A 43 8.65 -8.51 -2.54
CA VAL A 43 9.92 -9.16 -2.96
C VAL A 43 11.03 -9.04 -1.92
N SER A 44 11.01 -8.05 -1.05
CA SER A 44 11.98 -7.93 0.05
C SER A 44 11.93 -9.09 1.05
N GLY A 45 10.84 -9.86 1.07
CA GLY A 45 10.66 -11.08 1.87
C GLY A 45 10.83 -12.39 1.08
N ALA A 46 11.17 -12.34 -0.21
CA ALA A 46 11.13 -13.49 -1.12
C ALA A 46 11.93 -14.70 -0.65
N ARG A 47 13.07 -14.50 0.03
CA ARG A 47 13.90 -15.58 0.59
C ARG A 47 13.18 -16.49 1.60
N TYR A 48 12.06 -16.02 2.15
CA TYR A 48 11.26 -16.75 3.14
C TYR A 48 9.99 -17.37 2.56
N PHE A 49 9.69 -17.17 1.28
CA PHE A 49 8.43 -17.61 0.66
C PHE A 49 8.27 -19.13 0.74
N ALA A 50 9.33 -19.90 0.53
CA ALA A 50 9.29 -21.36 0.58
C ALA A 50 8.82 -21.93 1.95
N TYR A 51 9.03 -21.17 3.03
CA TYR A 51 8.68 -21.59 4.40
C TYR A 51 7.34 -21.03 4.88
N LYS A 52 6.67 -20.20 4.07
CA LYS A 52 5.47 -19.47 4.48
C LYS A 52 4.37 -19.50 3.40
N MET A 53 4.28 -20.63 2.67
CA MET A 53 3.35 -20.74 1.53
C MET A 53 1.88 -20.53 1.93
N GLU A 54 1.45 -21.06 3.08
CA GLU A 54 0.07 -20.88 3.57
C GLU A 54 -0.22 -19.42 3.91
N LEU A 55 0.69 -18.74 4.61
CA LEU A 55 0.57 -17.32 4.94
C LEU A 55 0.60 -16.44 3.69
N GLN A 56 1.39 -16.84 2.70
CA GLN A 56 1.42 -16.15 1.41
C GLN A 56 0.11 -16.32 0.67
N GLN A 57 -0.44 -17.55 0.63
CA GLN A 57 -1.73 -17.81 -0.01
C GLN A 57 -2.85 -17.01 0.68
N SER A 58 -2.91 -17.01 2.01
CA SER A 58 -3.89 -16.20 2.76
C SER A 58 -3.78 -14.70 2.44
N SER A 59 -2.55 -14.19 2.23
CA SER A 59 -2.34 -12.79 1.85
C SER A 59 -2.77 -12.50 0.40
N ILE A 60 -2.56 -13.46 -0.51
CA ILE A 60 -3.06 -13.39 -1.89
C ILE A 60 -4.60 -13.41 -1.88
N ASP A 61 -5.21 -14.31 -1.10
CA ASP A 61 -6.66 -14.45 -1.02
C ASP A 61 -7.32 -13.18 -0.51
N LEU A 62 -6.75 -12.55 0.54
CA LEU A 62 -7.23 -11.25 1.03
C LEU A 62 -7.11 -10.16 -0.04
N PHE A 63 -5.96 -10.08 -0.72
CA PHE A 63 -5.76 -9.12 -1.80
C PHE A 63 -6.80 -9.31 -2.91
N MET A 64 -7.01 -10.55 -3.34
CA MET A 64 -7.97 -10.88 -4.40
C MET A 64 -9.41 -10.68 -3.97
N MET A 65 -9.74 -10.90 -2.69
CA MET A 65 -11.05 -10.60 -2.13
C MET A 65 -11.38 -9.11 -2.27
N ILE A 66 -10.44 -8.24 -1.88
CA ILE A 66 -10.59 -6.78 -2.02
C ILE A 66 -10.70 -6.40 -3.50
N ALA A 67 -9.83 -6.96 -4.36
CA ALA A 67 -9.82 -6.65 -5.79
C ALA A 67 -11.13 -7.02 -6.52
N ASN A 68 -11.86 -8.00 -6.00
CA ASN A 68 -13.12 -8.52 -6.56
C ASN A 68 -14.37 -7.98 -5.84
N MET A 69 -14.24 -7.01 -4.94
CA MET A 69 -15.39 -6.40 -4.29
C MET A 69 -16.35 -5.81 -5.33
N ASP A 70 -17.64 -5.89 -5.04
CA ASP A 70 -18.68 -5.16 -5.78
C ASP A 70 -18.67 -3.69 -5.34
N CYS A 71 -17.69 -2.96 -5.87
CA CYS A 71 -17.45 -1.55 -5.64
C CYS A 71 -17.01 -0.92 -6.97
N PRO A 72 -17.58 0.21 -7.40
CA PRO A 72 -17.24 0.82 -8.68
C PRO A 72 -15.79 1.33 -8.73
N GLU A 73 -15.27 1.82 -7.61
CA GLU A 73 -13.95 2.43 -7.54
C GLU A 73 -13.10 1.75 -6.46
N ILE A 74 -11.97 1.16 -6.88
CA ILE A 74 -11.05 0.47 -5.97
C ILE A 74 -9.62 0.89 -6.28
N ALA A 75 -8.87 1.26 -5.24
CA ALA A 75 -7.42 1.39 -5.27
C ALA A 75 -6.78 0.42 -4.26
N ILE A 76 -5.89 -0.46 -4.71
CA ILE A 76 -5.12 -1.32 -3.82
C ILE A 76 -3.66 -0.92 -3.90
N GLU A 77 -3.07 -0.58 -2.75
CA GLU A 77 -1.66 -0.26 -2.60
C GLU A 77 -0.89 -1.48 -2.09
N ASN A 78 0.24 -1.77 -2.71
CA ASN A 78 1.21 -2.72 -2.18
C ASN A 78 2.61 -2.42 -2.74
N PRO A 79 3.71 -2.74 -2.06
CA PRO A 79 5.04 -2.62 -2.64
C PRO A 79 5.23 -3.58 -3.81
N VAL A 80 6.32 -3.42 -4.56
CA VAL A 80 6.70 -4.36 -5.61
C VAL A 80 6.78 -5.78 -5.02
N GLY A 81 5.98 -6.67 -5.58
CA GLY A 81 5.77 -8.01 -5.02
C GLY A 81 5.20 -9.01 -6.01
N ILE A 82 4.81 -10.16 -5.48
CA ILE A 82 4.34 -11.30 -6.29
C ILE A 82 3.01 -11.06 -6.98
N MET A 83 2.18 -10.09 -6.54
CA MET A 83 0.89 -9.82 -7.15
C MET A 83 1.02 -9.42 -8.64
N SER A 84 2.14 -8.81 -9.03
CA SER A 84 2.43 -8.49 -10.44
C SER A 84 2.58 -9.72 -11.34
N THR A 85 2.83 -10.89 -10.77
CA THR A 85 2.96 -12.18 -11.48
C THR A 85 1.81 -13.13 -11.19
N LYS A 86 1.26 -13.08 -9.98
CA LYS A 86 0.17 -13.96 -9.55
C LYS A 86 -1.19 -13.51 -10.06
N TRP A 87 -1.34 -12.22 -10.32
CA TRP A 87 -2.58 -11.63 -10.83
C TRP A 87 -2.30 -10.81 -12.09
N ARG A 88 -2.01 -9.52 -11.96
CA ARG A 88 -1.72 -8.63 -13.08
C ARG A 88 -0.69 -7.57 -12.71
N LYS A 89 -0.08 -6.94 -13.71
CA LYS A 89 0.76 -5.75 -13.49
C LYS A 89 -0.05 -4.66 -12.79
N PRO A 90 0.58 -3.85 -11.90
CA PRO A 90 -0.08 -2.66 -11.39
C PRO A 90 -0.37 -1.67 -12.52
N ASP A 91 -1.44 -0.90 -12.36
CA ASP A 91 -1.77 0.17 -13.32
C ASP A 91 -0.78 1.32 -13.23
N GLN A 92 -0.21 1.53 -12.03
CA GLN A 92 0.76 2.59 -11.79
C GLN A 92 1.78 2.18 -10.72
N ILE A 93 3.00 2.71 -10.82
CA ILE A 93 4.00 2.69 -9.75
C ILE A 93 4.33 4.14 -9.41
N ILE A 94 4.11 4.51 -8.15
CA ILE A 94 4.38 5.84 -7.62
C ILE A 94 5.56 5.84 -6.65
N GLN A 95 6.05 7.03 -6.35
CA GLN A 95 7.15 7.26 -5.44
C GLN A 95 6.86 8.46 -4.53
N PRO A 96 7.26 8.45 -3.25
CA PRO A 96 7.03 9.58 -2.33
C PRO A 96 7.58 10.91 -2.82
N TRP A 97 8.72 10.92 -3.53
CA TRP A 97 9.31 12.14 -4.08
C TRP A 97 8.45 12.81 -5.17
N GLN A 98 7.49 12.12 -5.73
CA GLN A 98 6.49 12.69 -6.65
C GLN A 98 5.41 13.50 -5.92
N PHE A 99 5.33 13.35 -4.59
CA PHE A 99 4.31 13.93 -3.71
C PHE A 99 4.93 14.71 -2.54
N GLY A 100 6.12 15.31 -2.74
CA GLY A 100 6.74 16.22 -1.79
C GLY A 100 7.54 15.58 -0.65
N HIS A 101 7.78 14.27 -0.69
CA HIS A 101 8.58 13.59 0.34
C HIS A 101 9.94 13.18 -0.22
N PRO A 102 11.07 13.63 0.34
CA PRO A 102 12.41 13.35 -0.18
C PRO A 102 12.86 11.91 0.11
N GLU A 103 12.01 10.95 -0.26
CA GLU A 103 12.19 9.53 0.02
C GLU A 103 11.85 8.66 -1.20
N SER A 104 12.38 7.45 -1.22
CA SER A 104 12.11 6.43 -2.25
C SER A 104 11.43 5.20 -1.62
N LYS A 105 10.24 4.90 -2.11
CA LYS A 105 9.47 3.68 -1.79
C LYS A 105 8.59 3.36 -3.00
N LYS A 106 9.04 2.44 -3.86
CA LYS A 106 8.23 2.00 -5.01
C LYS A 106 6.92 1.39 -4.51
N THR A 107 5.84 2.10 -4.79
CA THR A 107 4.48 1.76 -4.38
C THR A 107 3.66 1.46 -5.62
N CYS A 108 3.15 0.24 -5.70
CA CYS A 108 2.28 -0.21 -6.79
C CYS A 108 0.83 0.09 -6.48
N LEU A 109 0.09 0.59 -7.45
CA LEU A 109 -1.35 0.81 -7.39
C LEU A 109 -2.04 -0.08 -8.43
N TRP A 110 -3.02 -0.85 -7.97
CA TRP A 110 -3.98 -1.56 -8.81
C TRP A 110 -5.32 -0.86 -8.69
N LEU A 111 -5.82 -0.38 -9.82
CA LEU A 111 -6.99 0.49 -9.89
C LEU A 111 -8.16 -0.19 -10.60
N LYS A 112 -9.38 0.08 -10.14
CA LYS A 112 -10.65 -0.21 -10.78
C LYS A 112 -11.49 1.06 -10.76
N GLY A 113 -11.95 1.54 -11.91
CA GLY A 113 -12.79 2.73 -12.02
C GLY A 113 -12.12 4.07 -11.74
N LEU A 114 -10.90 4.10 -11.22
CA LEU A 114 -10.16 5.29 -10.83
C LEU A 114 -9.14 5.71 -11.90
N PRO A 115 -8.91 7.02 -12.10
CA PRO A 115 -7.83 7.52 -12.94
C PRO A 115 -6.46 7.31 -12.28
N LEU A 116 -5.39 7.36 -13.09
CA LEU A 116 -4.03 7.34 -12.56
C LEU A 116 -3.78 8.55 -11.66
N LEU A 117 -3.15 8.32 -10.51
CA LEU A 117 -2.81 9.38 -9.56
C LEU A 117 -1.72 10.29 -10.12
N LYS A 118 -2.01 11.58 -10.24
CA LYS A 118 -1.06 12.57 -10.78
C LYS A 118 -0.14 13.08 -9.67
N PRO A 119 1.18 13.17 -9.93
CA PRO A 119 2.11 13.80 -9.01
C PRO A 119 1.70 15.23 -8.65
N THR A 120 1.79 15.60 -7.38
CA THR A 120 1.42 16.94 -6.89
C THR A 120 2.62 17.81 -6.58
N ASN A 121 3.78 17.23 -6.23
CA ASN A 121 4.99 17.95 -5.87
C ASN A 121 6.23 17.10 -6.16
N ILE A 122 6.77 17.23 -7.37
CA ILE A 122 7.92 16.43 -7.82
C ILE A 122 9.21 17.08 -7.30
N LEU A 123 9.87 16.38 -6.38
CA LEU A 123 11.17 16.81 -5.85
C LEU A 123 12.32 16.40 -6.80
N PRO A 124 13.35 17.25 -6.94
CA PRO A 124 14.55 16.90 -7.69
C PRO A 124 15.32 15.77 -6.97
N PHE A 125 16.03 14.95 -7.75
CA PHE A 125 16.91 13.94 -7.20
C PHE A 125 18.01 14.60 -6.36
N PRO A 126 18.29 14.12 -5.13
CA PRO A 126 19.26 14.75 -4.25
C PRO A 126 20.69 14.76 -4.80
N GLU A 127 21.43 15.86 -4.65
CA GLU A 127 22.82 16.00 -5.09
C GLU A 127 23.76 14.94 -4.49
N CYS A 128 23.44 14.48 -3.26
CA CYS A 128 24.19 13.41 -2.59
C CYS A 128 24.06 12.04 -3.25
N GLY A 129 23.19 11.88 -4.27
CA GLY A 129 23.02 10.65 -5.03
C GLY A 129 22.10 9.59 -4.40
N TYR A 130 21.40 9.90 -3.31
CA TYR A 130 20.42 8.99 -2.68
C TYR A 130 19.37 9.75 -1.87
N TRP A 131 18.19 9.14 -1.72
CA TRP A 131 17.07 9.72 -0.98
C TRP A 131 17.28 9.62 0.54
N ASN A 132 16.57 10.45 1.31
CA ASN A 132 16.73 10.56 2.76
C ASN A 132 16.57 9.25 3.53
N ASN A 133 15.73 8.36 3.05
CA ASN A 133 15.51 7.04 3.64
C ASN A 133 16.46 5.94 3.13
N GLN A 134 17.45 6.31 2.30
CA GLN A 134 18.41 5.37 1.72
C GLN A 134 19.83 5.60 2.25
N THR A 135 20.59 4.52 2.34
CA THR A 135 22.05 4.55 2.47
C THR A 135 22.69 4.88 1.12
N PRO A 136 23.99 5.25 1.06
CA PRO A 136 24.69 5.44 -0.20
C PRO A 136 24.62 4.22 -1.16
N SER A 137 24.46 3.01 -0.63
CA SER A 137 24.25 1.78 -1.40
C SER A 137 22.79 1.57 -1.83
N GLY A 138 21.88 2.51 -1.58
CA GLY A 138 20.47 2.45 -1.95
C GLY A 138 19.59 1.57 -1.05
N GLN A 139 20.12 1.06 0.07
CA GLN A 139 19.35 0.28 1.02
C GLN A 139 18.56 1.21 1.97
N ASN A 140 17.43 0.72 2.48
CA ASN A 140 16.66 1.48 3.47
C ASN A 140 17.46 1.64 4.78
N LYS A 141 17.52 2.87 5.31
CA LYS A 141 18.28 3.23 6.52
C LYS A 141 17.71 2.65 7.82
N LEU A 142 16.42 2.28 7.86
CA LEU A 142 15.82 1.74 9.08
C LEU A 142 16.49 0.41 9.47
N PRO A 143 17.11 0.33 10.66
CA PRO A 143 17.70 -0.90 11.13
C PRO A 143 16.63 -1.97 11.40
N PRO A 144 17.00 -3.25 11.48
CA PRO A 144 16.10 -4.28 11.97
C PRO A 144 15.61 -3.94 13.39
N SER A 145 14.29 -3.85 13.56
CA SER A 145 13.65 -3.59 14.85
C SER A 145 12.20 -4.10 14.82
N PRO A 146 11.57 -4.36 15.98
CA PRO A 146 10.15 -4.70 16.06
C PRO A 146 9.25 -3.64 15.41
N GLN A 147 9.61 -2.36 15.53
CA GLN A 147 8.85 -1.22 14.99
C GLN A 147 9.08 -0.97 13.49
N ARG A 148 10.09 -1.61 12.89
CA ARG A 148 10.44 -1.38 11.48
C ARG A 148 9.26 -1.60 10.52
N ALA A 149 8.45 -2.62 10.75
CA ALA A 149 7.30 -2.92 9.91
C ALA A 149 6.26 -1.79 9.97
N MET A 150 5.93 -1.34 11.18
CA MET A 150 5.03 -0.24 11.43
C MET A 150 5.53 1.06 10.77
N LEU A 151 6.79 1.47 11.03
CA LEU A 151 7.38 2.68 10.45
C LEU A 151 7.40 2.66 8.91
N ARG A 152 7.60 1.49 8.31
CA ARG A 152 7.55 1.32 6.85
C ARG A 152 6.13 1.24 6.29
N GLY A 153 5.15 0.95 7.13
CA GLY A 153 3.73 0.90 6.78
C GLY A 153 3.06 2.26 6.70
N ILE A 154 3.63 3.28 7.33
CA ILE A 154 3.06 4.63 7.33
C ILE A 154 2.89 5.15 5.90
N THR A 155 1.68 5.61 5.60
CA THR A 155 1.36 6.27 4.33
C THR A 155 1.96 7.68 4.32
N TYR A 156 2.56 8.07 3.22
CA TYR A 156 3.07 9.43 3.04
C TYR A 156 1.92 10.41 2.86
N GLN A 157 1.89 11.46 3.67
CA GLN A 157 0.79 12.43 3.69
C GLN A 157 0.49 13.00 2.30
N GLY A 158 1.51 13.39 1.53
CA GLY A 158 1.29 13.94 0.18
C GLY A 158 0.68 12.92 -0.80
N ILE A 159 0.84 11.62 -0.59
CA ILE A 159 0.15 10.59 -1.36
C ILE A 159 -1.31 10.49 -0.92
N ALA A 160 -1.57 10.52 0.39
CA ALA A 160 -2.92 10.49 0.93
C ALA A 160 -3.73 11.73 0.49
N ASP A 161 -3.13 12.92 0.56
CA ASP A 161 -3.74 14.17 0.10
C ASP A 161 -4.06 14.11 -1.40
N ALA A 162 -3.12 13.61 -2.22
CA ALA A 162 -3.34 13.47 -3.65
C ALA A 162 -4.47 12.48 -3.98
N MET A 163 -4.61 11.38 -3.23
CA MET A 163 -5.73 10.45 -3.37
C MET A 163 -7.05 11.11 -2.99
N ALA A 164 -7.09 11.84 -1.88
CA ALA A 164 -8.29 12.56 -1.44
C ALA A 164 -8.72 13.65 -2.45
N ASP A 165 -7.77 14.43 -2.98
CA ASP A 165 -8.05 15.51 -3.90
C ASP A 165 -8.46 15.06 -5.31
N GLN A 166 -7.96 13.90 -5.77
CA GLN A 166 -8.14 13.44 -7.14
C GLN A 166 -9.19 12.35 -7.30
N TRP A 167 -9.51 11.65 -6.23
CA TRP A 167 -10.45 10.53 -6.22
C TRP A 167 -11.67 10.77 -5.30
N GLY A 168 -11.57 11.73 -4.31
CA GLY A 168 -12.64 12.07 -3.37
C GLY A 168 -13.71 13.01 -3.87
#